data_49d9e9fb3976aa4af5bd13bca072badc
#
_entry.id   49d9e9fb3976aa4af5bd13bca072badc
#
_cell.length_a   1.000
_cell.length_b   1.000
_cell.length_c   1.000
_cell.angle_alpha   90.00
_cell.angle_beta   90.00
_cell.angle_gamma   90.00
#
_symmetry.space_group_name_H-M   'P 1'
#
loop_
_entity.id
_entity.type
_entity.pdbx_description
1 polymer ?
#
loop_
_entity_poly.entity_id
_entity_poly.type
_entity_poly.pdbx_seq_one_letter_code
_entity_poly.pdbx_strand_id
1 'polypeptide(L)'
;MPMIETAEAVKNIDAILTVPGVDAVYVGPSDLSLTLGCKPRLDQTDPPVVEAQQRIVEACKRHGVVAGIHNATAAYALKMIAAGYQFVTLASDSRFLAAKAAEEVAAVRKTGVRAGKLPAY
;
A
#
# COMPACT_ATOMS: atom_id res chain seq x y z
N MET A 1 -4.34 -16.08 -2.74
CA MET A 1 -4.40 -14.80 -2.00
C MET A 1 -5.25 -13.82 -2.79
N PRO A 2 -6.55 -13.68 -2.49
CA PRO A 2 -7.42 -12.69 -3.13
C PRO A 2 -7.12 -11.27 -2.66
N MET A 3 -7.41 -10.26 -3.52
CA MET A 3 -7.36 -8.86 -3.14
C MET A 3 -8.68 -8.42 -2.50
N ILE A 4 -8.56 -7.64 -1.45
CA ILE A 4 -9.69 -6.98 -0.77
C ILE A 4 -9.57 -5.48 -1.04
N GLU A 5 -10.35 -5.01 -2.01
CA GLU A 5 -10.24 -3.65 -2.55
C GLU A 5 -11.60 -3.01 -2.87
N THR A 6 -12.68 -3.63 -2.41
CA THR A 6 -14.03 -3.09 -2.56
C THR A 6 -14.78 -3.10 -1.24
N ALA A 7 -15.73 -2.16 -1.08
CA ALA A 7 -16.63 -2.12 0.07
C ALA A 7 -17.43 -3.44 0.22
N GLU A 8 -17.77 -4.07 -0.91
CA GLU A 8 -18.47 -5.36 -0.93
C GLU A 8 -17.57 -6.50 -0.41
N ALA A 9 -16.31 -6.55 -0.81
CA ALA A 9 -15.35 -7.54 -0.29
C ALA A 9 -15.18 -7.39 1.23
N VAL A 10 -15.09 -6.17 1.74
CA VAL A 10 -15.04 -5.90 3.20
C VAL A 10 -16.29 -6.38 3.90
N LYS A 11 -17.46 -6.18 3.31
CA LYS A 11 -18.75 -6.66 3.85
C LYS A 11 -18.78 -8.18 3.94
N ASN A 12 -18.23 -8.86 2.94
CA ASN A 12 -18.24 -10.31 2.80
C ASN A 12 -16.95 -10.98 3.31
N ILE A 13 -16.13 -10.27 4.08
CA ILE A 13 -14.77 -10.72 4.44
C ILE A 13 -14.78 -12.10 5.12
N ASP A 14 -15.67 -12.34 6.06
CA ASP A 14 -15.74 -13.62 6.76
C ASP A 14 -16.06 -14.78 5.80
N ALA A 15 -16.97 -14.58 4.84
CA ALA A 15 -17.28 -15.57 3.82
C ALA A 15 -16.09 -15.86 2.89
N ILE A 16 -15.32 -14.83 2.52
CA ILE A 16 -14.10 -14.98 1.71
C ILE A 16 -13.05 -15.80 2.46
N LEU A 17 -12.86 -15.51 3.74
CA LEU A 17 -11.83 -16.16 4.55
C LEU A 17 -12.13 -17.64 4.90
N THR A 18 -13.38 -18.07 4.76
CA THR A 18 -13.78 -19.46 4.97
C THR A 18 -13.62 -20.33 3.72
N VAL A 19 -13.29 -19.76 2.57
CA VAL A 19 -13.08 -20.54 1.33
C VAL A 19 -11.83 -21.41 1.47
N PRO A 20 -11.91 -22.74 1.28
CA PRO A 20 -10.75 -23.61 1.34
C PRO A 20 -9.66 -23.19 0.34
N GLY A 21 -8.39 -23.15 0.80
CA GLY A 21 -7.25 -22.73 -0.02
C GLY A 21 -7.00 -21.22 -0.04
N VAL A 22 -7.70 -20.44 0.77
CA VAL A 22 -7.35 -19.04 1.03
C VAL A 22 -6.37 -18.97 2.20
N ASP A 23 -5.08 -18.84 1.89
CA ASP A 23 -4.00 -18.77 2.89
C ASP A 23 -3.76 -17.34 3.38
N ALA A 24 -4.04 -16.37 2.53
CA ALA A 24 -3.86 -14.94 2.80
C ALA A 24 -4.87 -14.10 2.02
N VAL A 25 -5.08 -12.86 2.45
CA VAL A 25 -5.72 -11.81 1.66
C VAL A 25 -4.79 -10.62 1.53
N TYR A 26 -5.01 -9.78 0.51
CA TYR A 26 -4.18 -8.60 0.26
C TYR A 26 -5.04 -7.37 0.04
N VAL A 27 -4.83 -6.34 0.85
CA VAL A 27 -5.59 -5.09 0.75
C VAL A 27 -4.97 -4.18 -0.31
N GLY A 28 -5.81 -3.73 -1.27
CA GLY A 28 -5.52 -2.67 -2.22
C GLY A 28 -6.08 -1.33 -1.73
N PRO A 29 -5.31 -0.50 -0.98
CA PRO A 29 -5.87 0.67 -0.29
C PRO A 29 -6.42 1.75 -1.23
N SER A 30 -5.82 1.92 -2.42
CA SER A 30 -6.26 2.93 -3.39
C SER A 30 -7.65 2.61 -3.93
N ASP A 31 -7.87 1.37 -4.36
CA ASP A 31 -9.13 0.93 -4.94
C ASP A 31 -10.21 0.79 -3.86
N LEU A 32 -9.83 0.26 -2.69
CA LEU A 32 -10.71 0.23 -1.53
C LEU A 32 -11.23 1.63 -1.16
N SER A 33 -10.35 2.63 -1.16
CA SER A 33 -10.76 4.01 -0.84
C SER A 33 -11.72 4.58 -1.87
N LEU A 34 -11.55 4.30 -3.16
CA LEU A 34 -12.50 4.72 -4.20
C LEU A 34 -13.89 4.15 -3.97
N THR A 35 -13.98 2.87 -3.66
CA THR A 35 -15.28 2.22 -3.41
C THR A 35 -15.97 2.68 -2.12
N LEU A 36 -15.19 3.24 -1.17
CA LEU A 36 -15.68 3.85 0.06
C LEU A 36 -15.92 5.37 -0.07
N GLY A 37 -15.81 5.94 -1.30
CA GLY A 37 -16.04 7.36 -1.56
C GLY A 37 -14.91 8.28 -1.08
N CYS A 38 -13.73 7.73 -0.84
CA CYS A 38 -12.55 8.47 -0.37
C CYS A 38 -11.54 8.69 -1.50
N LYS A 39 -10.54 9.55 -1.27
CA LYS A 39 -9.45 9.78 -2.24
C LYS A 39 -8.55 8.55 -2.34
N PRO A 40 -8.16 8.13 -3.58
CA PRO A 40 -7.23 7.02 -3.76
C PRO A 40 -5.83 7.37 -3.25
N ARG A 41 -5.36 6.62 -2.26
CA ARG A 41 -4.02 6.71 -1.67
C ARG A 41 -3.58 5.34 -1.20
N LEU A 42 -2.28 5.11 -1.11
CA LEU A 42 -1.73 3.90 -0.49
C LEU A 42 -1.72 4.01 1.04
N ASP A 43 -1.21 5.11 1.56
CA ASP A 43 -1.15 5.38 3.00
C ASP A 43 -2.41 6.15 3.41
N GLN A 44 -3.40 5.43 3.89
CA GLN A 44 -4.73 5.95 4.16
C GLN A 44 -4.88 6.48 5.59
N THR A 45 -5.56 7.61 5.68
CA THR A 45 -5.92 8.24 6.96
C THR A 45 -7.41 8.56 7.06
N ASP A 46 -8.17 8.35 5.99
CA ASP A 46 -9.60 8.62 5.95
C ASP A 46 -10.34 7.57 6.81
N PRO A 47 -11.15 7.97 7.80
CA PRO A 47 -11.75 7.07 8.77
C PRO A 47 -12.45 5.84 8.18
N PRO A 48 -13.28 5.94 7.12
CA PRO A 48 -13.95 4.77 6.55
C PRO A 48 -12.99 3.71 6.03
N VAL A 49 -11.82 4.12 5.50
CA VAL A 49 -10.82 3.19 4.98
C VAL A 49 -10.02 2.56 6.13
N VAL A 50 -9.68 3.36 7.14
CA VAL A 50 -8.98 2.87 8.34
C VAL A 50 -9.84 1.83 9.07
N GLU A 51 -11.13 2.09 9.24
CA GLU A 51 -12.09 1.15 9.84
C GLU A 51 -12.21 -0.15 9.03
N ALA A 52 -12.27 -0.03 7.70
CA ALA A 52 -12.29 -1.20 6.80
C ALA A 52 -11.00 -2.03 6.93
N GLN A 53 -9.83 -1.37 6.95
CA GLN A 53 -8.54 -2.03 7.15
C GLN A 53 -8.46 -2.75 8.50
N GLN A 54 -8.95 -2.14 9.57
CA GLN A 54 -9.01 -2.75 10.88
C GLN A 54 -9.93 -3.97 10.90
N ARG A 55 -11.13 -3.85 10.31
CA ARG A 55 -12.07 -4.97 10.18
C ARG A 55 -11.48 -6.16 9.44
N ILE A 56 -10.71 -5.90 8.36
CA ILE A 56 -10.06 -6.97 7.57
C ILE A 56 -9.02 -7.70 8.42
N VAL A 57 -8.11 -6.98 9.09
CA VAL A 57 -7.06 -7.62 9.89
C VAL A 57 -7.63 -8.39 11.08
N GLU A 58 -8.67 -7.88 11.73
CA GLU A 58 -9.38 -8.59 12.80
C GLU A 58 -10.07 -9.87 12.30
N ALA A 59 -10.70 -9.82 11.13
CA ALA A 59 -11.30 -10.99 10.51
C ALA A 59 -10.23 -12.03 10.17
N CYS A 60 -9.14 -11.62 9.55
CA CYS A 60 -8.00 -12.51 9.23
C CYS A 60 -7.48 -13.22 10.49
N LYS A 61 -7.33 -12.47 11.58
CA LYS A 61 -6.88 -13.02 12.86
C LYS A 61 -7.86 -14.07 13.41
N ARG A 62 -9.17 -13.85 13.32
CA ARG A 62 -10.18 -14.83 13.76
C ARG A 62 -10.17 -16.12 12.95
N HIS A 63 -9.91 -16.00 11.65
CA HIS A 63 -9.91 -17.15 10.71
C HIS A 63 -8.54 -17.81 10.55
N GLY A 64 -7.47 -17.30 11.19
CA GLY A 64 -6.12 -17.83 11.04
C GLY A 64 -5.52 -17.62 9.64
N VAL A 65 -5.99 -16.61 8.90
CA VAL A 65 -5.56 -16.26 7.55
C VAL A 65 -4.60 -15.05 7.61
N VAL A 66 -3.57 -15.06 6.78
CA VAL A 66 -2.58 -13.96 6.74
C VAL A 66 -3.20 -12.69 6.15
N ALA A 67 -3.07 -11.57 6.85
CA ALA A 67 -3.47 -10.26 6.34
C ALA A 67 -2.29 -9.57 5.64
N GLY A 68 -2.47 -9.20 4.37
CA GLY A 68 -1.51 -8.43 3.58
C GLY A 68 -2.04 -7.05 3.20
N ILE A 69 -1.13 -6.09 3.00
CA ILE A 69 -1.48 -4.73 2.59
C ILE A 69 -0.35 -4.05 1.80
N HIS A 70 -0.73 -3.24 0.82
CA HIS A 70 0.19 -2.40 0.05
C HIS A 70 0.34 -1.01 0.68
N ASN A 71 1.58 -0.51 0.78
CA ASN A 71 1.87 0.79 1.40
C ASN A 71 2.82 1.62 0.53
N ALA A 72 2.81 2.94 0.71
CA ALA A 72 3.75 3.82 0.04
C ALA A 72 5.03 4.03 0.85
N THR A 73 4.92 4.16 2.18
CA THR A 73 6.03 4.57 3.05
C THR A 73 6.35 3.54 4.13
N ALA A 74 7.61 3.50 4.54
CA ALA A 74 8.06 2.67 5.65
C ALA A 74 7.37 3.04 6.98
N ALA A 75 7.12 4.33 7.21
CA ALA A 75 6.44 4.79 8.42
C ALA A 75 5.01 4.24 8.52
N TYR A 76 4.27 4.23 7.39
CA TYR A 76 2.93 3.66 7.37
C TYR A 76 2.96 2.13 7.44
N ALA A 77 3.92 1.50 6.79
CA ALA A 77 4.12 0.04 6.87
C ALA A 77 4.35 -0.43 8.32
N LEU A 78 5.19 0.26 9.09
CA LEU A 78 5.39 -0.03 10.51
C LEU A 78 4.08 0.09 11.33
N LYS A 79 3.23 1.06 10.98
CA LYS A 79 1.91 1.23 11.58
C LYS A 79 0.99 0.04 11.27
N MET A 80 1.03 -0.46 10.04
CA MET A 80 0.23 -1.62 9.62
C MET A 80 0.74 -2.92 10.26
N ILE A 81 2.05 -3.10 10.39
CA ILE A 81 2.63 -4.23 11.13
C ILE A 81 2.16 -4.20 12.59
N ALA A 82 2.21 -3.05 13.24
CA ALA A 82 1.72 -2.88 14.61
C ALA A 82 0.20 -3.13 14.74
N ALA A 83 -0.57 -2.87 13.68
CA ALA A 83 -2.00 -3.18 13.63
C ALA A 83 -2.29 -4.69 13.40
N GLY A 84 -1.28 -5.49 13.03
CA GLY A 84 -1.41 -6.95 12.89
C GLY A 84 -1.32 -7.47 11.45
N TYR A 85 -0.98 -6.62 10.48
CA TYR A 85 -0.67 -7.08 9.11
C TYR A 85 0.66 -7.83 9.07
N GLN A 86 0.70 -8.99 8.42
CA GLN A 86 1.84 -9.90 8.40
C GLN A 86 2.57 -9.90 7.05
N PHE A 87 1.89 -9.56 5.96
CA PHE A 87 2.46 -9.42 4.63
C PHE A 87 2.34 -7.97 4.17
N VAL A 88 3.44 -7.21 4.33
CA VAL A 88 3.45 -5.75 4.11
C VAL A 88 4.41 -5.42 2.99
N THR A 89 3.89 -4.87 1.88
CA THR A 89 4.70 -4.43 0.75
C THR A 89 4.88 -2.91 0.74
N LEU A 90 5.96 -2.47 0.11
CA LEU A 90 6.35 -1.06 0.03
C LEU A 90 6.44 -0.61 -1.41
N ALA A 91 5.68 0.42 -1.77
CA ALA A 91 5.75 1.11 -3.06
C ALA A 91 5.94 0.15 -4.26
N SER A 92 6.80 0.51 -5.21
CA SER A 92 7.24 -0.35 -6.31
C SER A 92 8.68 0.00 -6.69
N ASP A 93 9.35 -0.91 -7.39
CA ASP A 93 10.68 -0.71 -7.96
C ASP A 93 10.77 0.57 -8.79
N SER A 94 9.81 0.80 -9.68
CA SER A 94 9.73 2.02 -10.50
C SER A 94 9.59 3.30 -9.66
N ARG A 95 8.83 3.26 -8.57
CA ARG A 95 8.72 4.40 -7.64
C ARG A 95 10.02 4.67 -6.89
N PHE A 96 10.70 3.63 -6.41
CA PHE A 96 11.99 3.79 -5.75
C PHE A 96 13.04 4.33 -6.72
N LEU A 97 13.09 3.80 -7.94
CA LEU A 97 14.01 4.26 -8.98
C LEU A 97 13.76 5.74 -9.32
N ALA A 98 12.52 6.11 -9.59
CA ALA A 98 12.16 7.50 -9.93
C ALA A 98 12.46 8.47 -8.78
N ALA A 99 12.15 8.11 -7.54
CA ALA A 99 12.40 8.94 -6.37
C ALA A 99 13.91 9.16 -6.17
N LYS A 100 14.73 8.09 -6.27
CA LYS A 100 16.18 8.21 -6.10
C LYS A 100 16.83 9.00 -7.23
N ALA A 101 16.42 8.77 -8.46
CA ALA A 101 16.89 9.55 -9.60
C ALA A 101 16.59 11.06 -9.44
N ALA A 102 15.37 11.39 -9.02
CA ALA A 102 14.98 12.78 -8.77
C ALA A 102 15.81 13.42 -7.63
N GLU A 103 16.05 12.68 -6.55
CA GLU A 103 16.89 13.11 -5.44
C GLU A 103 18.33 13.44 -5.88
N GLU A 104 18.98 12.53 -6.63
CA GLU A 104 20.35 12.72 -7.10
C GLU A 104 20.46 13.91 -8.08
N VAL A 105 19.53 14.02 -9.03
CA VAL A 105 19.48 15.16 -9.95
C VAL A 105 19.28 16.48 -9.19
N ALA A 106 18.40 16.51 -8.20
CA ALA A 106 18.20 17.69 -7.38
C ALA A 106 19.45 18.07 -6.56
N ALA A 107 20.17 17.09 -6.03
CA ALA A 107 21.42 17.32 -5.30
C ALA A 107 22.47 17.99 -6.20
N VAL A 108 22.70 17.47 -7.41
CA VAL A 108 23.63 18.07 -8.38
C VAL A 108 23.22 19.48 -8.77
N ARG A 109 21.94 19.72 -9.02
CA ARG A 109 21.43 21.05 -9.37
C ARG A 109 21.60 22.09 -8.25
N LYS A 110 21.50 21.69 -7.00
CA LYS A 110 21.74 22.58 -5.84
C LYS A 110 23.19 23.03 -5.71
N THR A 111 24.14 22.25 -6.21
CA THR A 111 25.59 22.60 -6.15
C THR A 111 26.01 23.67 -7.16
N GLY A 112 25.11 24.16 -8.01
CA GLY A 112 25.38 25.23 -8.98
C GLY A 112 26.29 24.79 -10.14
N VAL A 113 26.61 23.53 -10.25
CA VAL A 113 27.34 22.99 -11.41
C VAL A 113 26.40 23.06 -12.62
N ARG A 114 26.57 24.06 -13.47
CA ARG A 114 25.93 24.08 -14.79
C ARG A 114 26.51 22.91 -15.59
N ALA A 115 25.66 21.99 -16.01
CA ALA A 115 26.04 21.03 -17.03
C ALA A 115 26.57 21.84 -18.24
N GLY A 116 27.87 21.76 -18.50
CA GLY A 116 28.44 22.31 -19.71
C GLY A 116 27.69 21.71 -20.90
N LYS A 117 27.49 22.50 -21.97
CA LYS A 117 26.94 21.96 -23.24
C LYS A 117 27.78 20.75 -23.61
N LEU A 118 27.19 19.56 -23.57
CA LEU A 118 27.79 18.39 -24.17
C LEU A 118 28.08 18.69 -25.63
N PRO A 119 29.29 18.39 -26.15
CA PRO A 119 29.53 18.52 -27.58
C PRO A 119 28.52 17.63 -28.31
N ALA A 120 27.89 18.20 -29.35
CA ALA A 120 27.06 17.41 -30.25
C ALA A 120 27.93 16.37 -30.94
N TYR A 121 27.57 15.10 -30.79
CA TYR A 121 28.10 14.00 -31.57
C TYR A 121 27.42 13.97 -32.92
#